data_fa69cef18aadca19c79ac3f5b49229a4
#
_entry.id   fa69cef18aadca19c79ac3f5b49229a4
#
_cell.length_a   1.000
_cell.length_b   1.000
_cell.length_c   1.000
_cell.angle_alpha   90.00
_cell.angle_beta   90.00
_cell.angle_gamma   90.00
#
_symmetry.space_group_name_H-M   'P 1'
#
loop_
_entity.id
_entity.type
_entity.pdbx_description
1 polymer ?
#
loop_
_entity_poly.entity_id
_entity_poly.type
_entity_poly.pdbx_seq_one_letter_code
_entity_poly.pdbx_strand_id
1 'polypeptide(L)'
;MLFIGIDLGTSACKLLLVGEDGTIQNEVTKEYPLSFPHPGWSEQKPEDWWSAVVTGVPELLRGFDASEVAGIGSGGQMHGLVALDEADNVIRPAILWNDGRTSKEVDYLNNVVGKDKLSSLTANIAFAGFTAPKLLWMRENEPENFKKIAKIMLPKDYLTYKLTGVHACDYSDASGMLLLDVQHKRWSKEMLEICGVSESQMPKLFESFEVVGTLTKEAAQTLGLPETVKVVAGAGDNAAAAVGTGTVGAGGCNISLGTSGTIFISSDKFGVDPNNALHAFAHADGGYHLMGCMLSAASCNKWLCEEILKTSDFAGEQADITDEKLGENHVYFLPYLMGERSPINDTNARGTFTGMTMDTSRADLVQAVLEGVAFAIRDSFEVAKSLGIAIPRSNVCGGGAKSPLWRKIFANVLGIPLDMVKTEQGPGYGAAMLAMVGCGKFASVQEAADKLVEVASTTEPDAALTAKYEARYQNFKKLYPALKDFFAATV
;
A
#
# COMPACT_ATOMS: atom_id res chain seq x y z
N MET A 1 -11.83 4.45 -27.37
CA MET A 1 -12.03 3.40 -26.33
C MET A 1 -11.92 4.03 -24.95
N LEU A 2 -12.76 3.56 -24.04
CA LEU A 2 -12.80 4.00 -22.64
C LEU A 2 -12.51 2.80 -21.70
N PHE A 3 -11.96 3.09 -20.53
CA PHE A 3 -11.64 2.11 -19.50
C PHE A 3 -12.14 2.60 -18.15
N ILE A 4 -12.67 1.69 -17.33
CA ILE A 4 -13.12 2.01 -15.99
C ILE A 4 -12.08 1.49 -15.00
N GLY A 5 -11.57 2.39 -14.17
CA GLY A 5 -10.76 2.06 -13.00
C GLY A 5 -11.58 2.19 -11.73
N ILE A 6 -11.62 1.14 -10.94
CA ILE A 6 -12.31 1.09 -9.65
C ILE A 6 -11.26 1.12 -8.55
N ASP A 7 -11.37 2.08 -7.63
CA ASP A 7 -10.59 2.12 -6.39
C ASP A 7 -11.53 1.84 -5.22
N LEU A 8 -11.48 0.62 -4.69
CA LEU A 8 -12.27 0.18 -3.55
C LEU A 8 -11.54 0.52 -2.25
N GLY A 9 -11.67 1.76 -1.79
CA GLY A 9 -11.09 2.21 -0.53
C GLY A 9 -11.87 1.76 0.71
N THR A 10 -11.38 2.11 1.89
CA THR A 10 -12.01 1.76 3.17
C THR A 10 -13.31 2.53 3.42
N SER A 11 -13.37 3.81 3.02
CA SER A 11 -14.53 4.70 3.30
C SER A 11 -15.40 4.96 2.08
N ALA A 12 -14.86 4.72 0.89
CA ALA A 12 -15.54 5.05 -0.37
C ALA A 12 -14.96 4.23 -1.53
N CYS A 13 -15.79 4.03 -2.55
CA CYS A 13 -15.39 3.54 -3.85
C CYS A 13 -15.22 4.74 -4.79
N LYS A 14 -14.04 4.92 -5.35
CA LYS A 14 -13.74 5.90 -6.39
C LYS A 14 -13.72 5.22 -7.75
N LEU A 15 -14.46 5.79 -8.69
CA LEU A 15 -14.58 5.29 -10.05
C LEU A 15 -13.99 6.33 -11.01
N LEU A 16 -13.13 5.90 -11.91
CA LEU A 16 -12.52 6.72 -12.95
C LEU A 16 -12.92 6.22 -14.33
N LEU A 17 -13.31 7.12 -15.21
CA LEU A 17 -13.43 6.86 -16.64
C LEU A 17 -12.21 7.42 -17.34
N VAL A 18 -11.43 6.55 -17.99
CA VAL A 18 -10.13 6.90 -18.56
C VAL A 18 -10.13 6.59 -20.05
N GLY A 19 -9.73 7.57 -20.85
CA GLY A 19 -9.52 7.40 -22.27
C GLY A 19 -8.28 6.55 -22.59
N GLU A 20 -8.21 6.00 -23.77
CA GLU A 20 -7.08 5.18 -24.23
C GLU A 20 -5.74 5.93 -24.30
N ASP A 21 -5.76 7.24 -24.22
CA ASP A 21 -4.63 8.16 -24.13
C ASP A 21 -4.21 8.48 -22.68
N GLY A 22 -4.90 7.88 -21.68
CA GLY A 22 -4.67 8.12 -20.26
C GLY A 22 -5.40 9.33 -19.70
N THR A 23 -6.15 10.07 -20.49
CA THR A 23 -6.91 11.23 -20.01
C THR A 23 -8.08 10.78 -19.15
N ILE A 24 -8.20 11.34 -17.94
CA ILE A 24 -9.36 11.11 -17.07
C ILE A 24 -10.52 11.92 -17.63
N GLN A 25 -11.55 11.23 -18.09
CA GLN A 25 -12.74 11.81 -18.70
C GLN A 25 -13.80 12.19 -17.66
N ASN A 26 -13.93 11.37 -16.60
CA ASN A 26 -14.89 11.59 -15.52
C ASN A 26 -14.45 10.85 -14.26
N GLU A 27 -14.95 11.31 -13.11
CA GLU A 27 -14.76 10.62 -11.84
C GLU A 27 -16.03 10.67 -10.97
N VAL A 28 -16.26 9.61 -10.20
CA VAL A 28 -17.38 9.50 -9.27
C VAL A 28 -16.89 8.84 -8.00
N THR A 29 -17.32 9.36 -6.85
CA THR A 29 -17.03 8.75 -5.54
C THR A 29 -18.34 8.38 -4.85
N LYS A 30 -18.42 7.16 -4.32
CA LYS A 30 -19.56 6.67 -3.54
C LYS A 30 -19.08 6.21 -2.17
N GLU A 31 -19.57 6.86 -1.15
CA GLU A 31 -19.28 6.50 0.25
C GLU A 31 -20.14 5.32 0.70
N TYR A 32 -19.63 4.58 1.67
CA TYR A 32 -20.35 3.51 2.36
C TYR A 32 -19.95 3.45 3.84
N PRO A 33 -20.82 2.88 4.69
CA PRO A 33 -20.58 2.84 6.12
C PRO A 33 -19.41 1.91 6.49
N LEU A 34 -18.72 2.26 7.56
CA LEU A 34 -17.76 1.45 8.28
C LEU A 34 -18.36 1.09 9.64
N SER A 35 -18.34 -0.18 10.01
CA SER A 35 -18.90 -0.68 11.27
C SER A 35 -17.79 -0.99 12.27
N PHE A 36 -18.00 -0.59 13.52
CA PHE A 36 -17.11 -0.87 14.65
C PHE A 36 -17.90 -1.59 15.75
N PRO A 37 -18.22 -2.89 15.58
CA PRO A 37 -19.11 -3.60 16.51
C PRO A 37 -18.54 -3.76 17.92
N HIS A 38 -17.21 -3.72 18.07
CA HIS A 38 -16.48 -3.72 19.32
C HIS A 38 -15.27 -2.79 19.26
N PRO A 39 -14.69 -2.33 20.39
CA PRO A 39 -13.45 -1.58 20.36
C PRO A 39 -12.34 -2.32 19.61
N GLY A 40 -11.72 -1.63 18.65
CA GLY A 40 -10.66 -2.19 17.80
C GLY A 40 -11.10 -3.14 16.68
N TRP A 41 -12.42 -3.39 16.53
CA TRP A 41 -12.97 -4.16 15.41
C TRP A 41 -13.39 -3.24 14.28
N SER A 42 -13.23 -3.70 13.04
CA SER A 42 -13.61 -2.95 11.84
C SER A 42 -14.19 -3.90 10.79
N GLU A 43 -15.43 -3.66 10.40
CA GLU A 43 -16.19 -4.53 9.49
C GLU A 43 -16.93 -3.73 8.43
N GLN A 44 -17.14 -4.35 7.27
CA GLN A 44 -18.01 -3.83 6.20
C GLN A 44 -18.83 -4.95 5.56
N LYS A 45 -20.01 -4.59 5.02
CA LYS A 45 -20.82 -5.50 4.21
C LYS A 45 -20.30 -5.45 2.76
N PRO A 46 -19.90 -6.59 2.17
CA PRO A 46 -19.48 -6.62 0.76
C PRO A 46 -20.54 -6.10 -0.22
N GLU A 47 -21.82 -6.23 0.13
CA GLU A 47 -22.94 -5.73 -0.65
C GLU A 47 -22.93 -4.18 -0.80
N ASP A 48 -22.41 -3.47 0.20
CA ASP A 48 -22.30 -2.00 0.14
C ASP A 48 -21.27 -1.58 -0.93
N TRP A 49 -20.20 -2.33 -1.10
CA TRP A 49 -19.22 -2.11 -2.16
C TRP A 49 -19.82 -2.31 -3.55
N TRP A 50 -20.59 -3.41 -3.72
CA TRP A 50 -21.28 -3.67 -4.97
C TRP A 50 -22.34 -2.60 -5.27
N SER A 51 -23.09 -2.17 -4.27
CA SER A 51 -24.06 -1.08 -4.39
C SER A 51 -23.41 0.24 -4.83
N ALA A 52 -22.21 0.54 -4.33
CA ALA A 52 -21.44 1.71 -4.77
C ALA A 52 -21.07 1.64 -6.25
N VAL A 53 -20.68 0.46 -6.75
CA VAL A 53 -20.38 0.24 -8.18
C VAL A 53 -21.65 0.35 -9.02
N VAL A 54 -22.74 -0.29 -8.60
CA VAL A 54 -24.04 -0.28 -9.29
C VAL A 54 -24.60 1.13 -9.45
N THR A 55 -24.47 1.97 -8.43
CA THR A 55 -24.95 3.35 -8.47
C THR A 55 -23.95 4.31 -9.13
N GLY A 56 -22.67 4.03 -9.01
CA GLY A 56 -21.59 4.90 -9.48
C GLY A 56 -21.30 4.78 -10.97
N VAL A 57 -21.29 3.55 -11.53
CA VAL A 57 -20.94 3.34 -12.95
C VAL A 57 -21.93 4.01 -13.91
N PRO A 58 -23.25 3.91 -13.75
CA PRO A 58 -24.17 4.66 -14.60
C PRO A 58 -24.02 6.19 -14.48
N GLU A 59 -23.64 6.70 -13.30
CA GLU A 59 -23.35 8.12 -13.10
C GLU A 59 -22.04 8.51 -13.78
N LEU A 60 -21.01 7.68 -13.68
CA LEU A 60 -19.71 7.88 -14.33
C LEU A 60 -19.84 7.98 -15.86
N LEU A 61 -20.77 7.24 -16.45
CA LEU A 61 -21.00 7.17 -17.90
C LEU A 61 -21.93 8.26 -18.44
N ARG A 62 -22.45 9.17 -17.61
CA ARG A 62 -23.31 10.24 -18.09
C ARG A 62 -22.61 11.11 -19.13
N GLY A 63 -23.19 11.19 -20.34
CA GLY A 63 -22.64 11.96 -21.45
C GLY A 63 -21.56 11.22 -22.26
N PHE A 64 -21.30 9.98 -21.96
CA PHE A 64 -20.36 9.11 -22.69
C PHE A 64 -21.10 7.93 -23.33
N ASP A 65 -20.56 7.44 -24.43
CA ASP A 65 -21.09 6.24 -25.09
C ASP A 65 -20.57 4.98 -24.37
N ALA A 66 -21.47 4.31 -23.67
CA ALA A 66 -21.16 3.08 -22.94
C ALA A 66 -20.60 1.96 -23.85
N SER A 67 -20.90 1.99 -25.16
CA SER A 67 -20.38 1.00 -26.12
C SER A 67 -18.88 1.16 -26.39
N GLU A 68 -18.30 2.31 -26.03
CA GLU A 68 -16.85 2.53 -26.14
C GLU A 68 -16.05 1.99 -24.95
N VAL A 69 -16.71 1.52 -23.89
CA VAL A 69 -16.02 0.92 -22.74
C VAL A 69 -15.50 -0.46 -23.11
N ALA A 70 -14.18 -0.61 -23.13
CA ALA A 70 -13.49 -1.85 -23.51
C ALA A 70 -13.17 -2.75 -22.33
N GLY A 71 -12.86 -2.15 -21.16
CA GLY A 71 -12.41 -2.92 -20.01
C GLY A 71 -12.60 -2.23 -18.67
N ILE A 72 -12.63 -3.06 -17.62
CA ILE A 72 -12.72 -2.67 -16.21
C ILE A 72 -11.57 -3.31 -15.45
N GLY A 73 -10.88 -2.52 -14.63
CA GLY A 73 -9.92 -2.98 -13.63
C GLY A 73 -10.30 -2.47 -12.24
N SER A 74 -9.94 -3.22 -11.21
CA SER A 74 -10.16 -2.82 -9.82
C SER A 74 -8.87 -2.82 -9.02
N GLY A 75 -8.64 -1.76 -8.27
CA GLY A 75 -7.73 -1.71 -7.12
C GLY A 75 -8.55 -1.75 -5.85
N GLY A 76 -8.07 -2.36 -4.78
CA GLY A 76 -8.89 -2.39 -3.57
C GLY A 76 -8.11 -2.56 -2.28
N GLN A 77 -8.75 -2.13 -1.18
CA GLN A 77 -8.22 -2.35 0.17
C GLN A 77 -7.88 -3.83 0.37
N MET A 78 -6.65 -4.06 0.82
CA MET A 78 -6.09 -5.40 0.95
C MET A 78 -6.55 -6.12 2.22
N HIS A 79 -6.27 -7.40 2.30
CA HIS A 79 -6.31 -8.24 3.52
C HIS A 79 -7.70 -8.55 4.09
N GLY A 80 -8.76 -7.86 3.66
CA GLY A 80 -10.12 -8.07 4.17
C GLY A 80 -10.60 -9.49 3.90
N LEU A 81 -11.19 -10.14 4.91
CA LEU A 81 -11.74 -11.49 4.75
C LEU A 81 -13.21 -11.43 4.34
N VAL A 82 -13.49 -11.79 3.09
CA VAL A 82 -14.84 -12.07 2.58
C VAL A 82 -15.01 -13.57 2.47
N ALA A 83 -16.01 -14.11 3.14
CA ALA A 83 -16.31 -15.55 3.16
C ALA A 83 -17.73 -15.79 2.61
N LEU A 84 -17.83 -16.67 1.59
CA LEU A 84 -19.09 -17.06 0.99
C LEU A 84 -19.41 -18.53 1.26
N ASP A 85 -20.70 -18.85 1.34
CA ASP A 85 -21.21 -20.21 1.41
C ASP A 85 -21.30 -20.89 0.02
N GLU A 86 -21.78 -22.12 -0.03
CA GLU A 86 -21.93 -22.87 -1.29
C GLU A 86 -22.91 -22.22 -2.29
N ALA A 87 -23.85 -21.40 -1.81
CA ALA A 87 -24.79 -20.65 -2.63
C ALA A 87 -24.32 -19.23 -2.96
N ASP A 88 -23.04 -18.93 -2.69
CA ASP A 88 -22.42 -17.63 -2.89
C ASP A 88 -22.99 -16.48 -2.04
N ASN A 89 -23.66 -16.82 -0.94
CA ASN A 89 -24.11 -15.81 0.03
C ASN A 89 -22.95 -15.41 0.95
N VAL A 90 -22.88 -14.12 1.26
CA VAL A 90 -21.94 -13.61 2.27
C VAL A 90 -22.31 -14.15 3.65
N ILE A 91 -21.41 -14.89 4.29
CA ILE A 91 -21.63 -15.54 5.59
C ILE A 91 -21.73 -14.52 6.72
N ARG A 92 -20.89 -13.48 6.64
CA ARG A 92 -20.81 -12.41 7.62
C ARG A 92 -20.17 -11.15 7.01
N PRO A 93 -20.31 -9.96 7.66
CA PRO A 93 -19.55 -8.79 7.24
C PRO A 93 -18.04 -9.07 7.18
N ALA A 94 -17.35 -8.50 6.19
CA ALA A 94 -15.90 -8.67 6.00
C ALA A 94 -15.12 -8.07 7.19
N ILE A 95 -14.15 -8.83 7.71
CA ILE A 95 -13.20 -8.33 8.71
C ILE A 95 -12.10 -7.60 7.96
N LEU A 96 -11.94 -6.29 8.22
CA LEU A 96 -11.08 -5.42 7.42
C LEU A 96 -9.60 -5.43 7.86
N TRP A 97 -8.75 -4.79 7.06
CA TRP A 97 -7.31 -4.70 7.26
C TRP A 97 -6.90 -3.96 8.55
N ASN A 98 -7.72 -2.99 8.99
CA ASN A 98 -7.51 -2.17 10.20
C ASN A 98 -8.20 -2.75 11.44
N ASP A 99 -8.65 -4.02 11.39
CA ASP A 99 -9.23 -4.75 12.51
C ASP A 99 -8.15 -5.35 13.40
N GLY A 100 -8.26 -5.14 14.69
CA GLY A 100 -7.26 -5.54 15.70
C GLY A 100 -7.62 -6.81 16.49
N ARG A 101 -8.76 -7.49 16.19
CA ARG A 101 -9.26 -8.62 17.00
C ARG A 101 -8.36 -9.84 17.04
N THR A 102 -7.44 -9.99 16.10
CA THR A 102 -6.65 -11.20 15.84
C THR A 102 -5.29 -11.23 16.54
N SER A 103 -5.09 -10.45 17.59
CA SER A 103 -3.78 -10.37 18.27
C SER A 103 -3.29 -11.71 18.80
N LYS A 104 -4.21 -12.55 19.34
CA LYS A 104 -3.91 -13.91 19.83
C LYS A 104 -3.47 -14.85 18.70
N GLU A 105 -4.13 -14.76 17.54
CA GLU A 105 -3.82 -15.57 16.37
C GLU A 105 -2.49 -15.14 15.73
N VAL A 106 -2.19 -13.84 15.73
CA VAL A 106 -0.87 -13.32 15.33
C VAL A 106 0.24 -13.83 16.25
N ASP A 107 0.02 -13.83 17.55
CA ASP A 107 0.97 -14.38 18.52
C ASP A 107 1.20 -15.87 18.28
N TYR A 108 0.14 -16.66 18.09
CA TYR A 108 0.24 -18.06 17.71
C TYR A 108 1.07 -18.27 16.44
N LEU A 109 0.76 -17.53 15.38
CA LEU A 109 1.46 -17.66 14.11
C LEU A 109 2.95 -17.29 14.24
N ASN A 110 3.27 -16.16 14.88
CA ASN A 110 4.65 -15.69 14.96
C ASN A 110 5.51 -16.45 15.97
N ASN A 111 4.93 -16.95 17.08
CA ASN A 111 5.71 -17.53 18.18
C ASN A 111 5.57 -19.05 18.29
N VAL A 112 4.43 -19.64 17.88
CA VAL A 112 4.22 -21.09 17.92
C VAL A 112 4.53 -21.73 16.58
N VAL A 113 3.95 -21.22 15.47
CA VAL A 113 4.33 -21.67 14.11
C VAL A 113 5.75 -21.20 13.80
N GLY A 114 6.07 -19.96 14.14
CA GLY A 114 7.41 -19.38 14.06
C GLY A 114 7.59 -18.47 12.84
N LYS A 115 8.20 -17.30 13.06
CA LYS A 115 8.44 -16.28 12.02
C LYS A 115 9.26 -16.82 10.84
N ASP A 116 10.32 -17.59 11.12
CA ASP A 116 11.17 -18.16 10.07
C ASP A 116 10.38 -19.11 9.17
N LYS A 117 9.52 -19.94 9.79
CA LYS A 117 8.65 -20.84 9.04
C LYS A 117 7.62 -20.08 8.20
N LEU A 118 6.94 -19.09 8.78
CA LEU A 118 6.00 -18.24 8.03
C LEU A 118 6.69 -17.55 6.85
N SER A 119 7.87 -16.97 7.09
CA SER A 119 8.67 -16.32 6.06
C SER A 119 9.06 -17.28 4.93
N SER A 120 9.45 -18.52 5.27
CA SER A 120 9.78 -19.54 4.27
C SER A 120 8.58 -19.98 3.44
N LEU A 121 7.36 -19.92 3.99
CA LEU A 121 6.12 -20.35 3.34
C LEU A 121 5.46 -19.22 2.52
N THR A 122 5.64 -17.95 2.92
CA THR A 122 4.88 -16.82 2.39
C THR A 122 5.70 -15.56 2.15
N ALA A 123 7.00 -15.57 2.43
CA ALA A 123 7.91 -14.42 2.41
C ALA A 123 7.59 -13.33 3.46
N ASN A 124 6.63 -13.57 4.35
CA ASN A 124 6.16 -12.59 5.33
C ASN A 124 5.96 -13.22 6.71
N ILE A 125 5.80 -12.37 7.73
CA ILE A 125 5.37 -12.73 9.08
C ILE A 125 3.92 -12.29 9.32
N ALA A 126 3.29 -12.74 10.39
CA ALA A 126 1.88 -12.42 10.66
C ALA A 126 1.71 -11.01 11.24
N PHE A 127 0.68 -10.32 10.74
CA PHE A 127 0.16 -9.06 11.27
C PHE A 127 -1.36 -9.14 11.41
N ALA A 128 -1.94 -8.42 12.36
CA ALA A 128 -3.38 -8.45 12.63
C ALA A 128 -4.24 -8.09 11.40
N GLY A 129 -3.73 -7.21 10.55
CA GLY A 129 -4.41 -6.84 9.32
C GLY A 129 -4.54 -7.95 8.28
N PHE A 130 -3.67 -8.97 8.29
CA PHE A 130 -3.64 -10.01 7.26
C PHE A 130 -4.81 -11.01 7.35
N THR A 131 -5.07 -11.73 6.27
CA THR A 131 -6.26 -12.61 6.15
C THR A 131 -6.14 -13.90 6.97
N ALA A 132 -4.95 -14.54 7.00
CA ALA A 132 -4.76 -15.80 7.71
C ALA A 132 -5.12 -15.74 9.20
N PRO A 133 -4.70 -14.71 9.99
CA PRO A 133 -5.15 -14.56 11.37
C PRO A 133 -6.68 -14.47 11.53
N LYS A 134 -7.38 -13.88 10.56
CA LYS A 134 -8.86 -13.77 10.58
C LYS A 134 -9.55 -15.09 10.36
N LEU A 135 -8.99 -15.96 9.52
CA LEU A 135 -9.47 -17.34 9.35
C LEU A 135 -9.33 -18.14 10.64
N LEU A 136 -8.16 -18.04 11.29
CA LEU A 136 -7.94 -18.67 12.60
C LEU A 136 -8.92 -18.18 13.65
N TRP A 137 -9.14 -16.85 13.71
CA TRP A 137 -10.09 -16.22 14.60
C TRP A 137 -11.52 -16.75 14.37
N MET A 138 -11.97 -16.80 13.10
CA MET A 138 -13.30 -17.35 12.75
C MET A 138 -13.42 -18.81 13.17
N ARG A 139 -12.41 -19.63 12.96
CA ARG A 139 -12.40 -21.04 13.34
C ARG A 139 -12.63 -21.22 14.84
N GLU A 140 -12.03 -20.38 15.67
CA GLU A 140 -12.12 -20.46 17.12
C GLU A 140 -13.37 -19.79 17.68
N ASN A 141 -13.76 -18.63 17.17
CA ASN A 141 -14.81 -17.77 17.75
C ASN A 141 -16.16 -17.89 17.04
N GLU A 142 -16.17 -18.28 15.75
CA GLU A 142 -17.37 -18.46 14.94
C GLU A 142 -17.37 -19.83 14.21
N PRO A 143 -17.22 -20.97 14.90
CA PRO A 143 -17.01 -22.28 14.26
C PRO A 143 -18.15 -22.68 13.32
N GLU A 144 -19.39 -22.28 13.60
CA GLU A 144 -20.54 -22.59 12.72
C GLU A 144 -20.52 -21.76 11.44
N ASN A 145 -20.02 -20.53 11.47
CA ASN A 145 -19.76 -19.72 10.27
C ASN A 145 -18.55 -20.25 9.50
N PHE A 146 -17.48 -20.62 10.20
CA PHE A 146 -16.29 -21.18 9.59
C PHE A 146 -16.58 -22.45 8.78
N LYS A 147 -17.40 -23.36 9.29
CA LYS A 147 -17.82 -24.60 8.60
C LYS A 147 -18.58 -24.34 7.30
N LYS A 148 -19.23 -23.19 7.15
CA LYS A 148 -19.99 -22.83 5.94
C LYS A 148 -19.13 -22.28 4.83
N ILE A 149 -17.86 -21.94 5.09
CA ILE A 149 -16.99 -21.31 4.11
C ILE A 149 -16.77 -22.25 2.92
N ALA A 150 -17.32 -21.89 1.78
CA ALA A 150 -17.08 -22.55 0.50
C ALA A 150 -16.10 -21.76 -0.37
N LYS A 151 -16.06 -20.42 -0.23
CA LYS A 151 -15.17 -19.52 -0.97
C LYS A 151 -14.59 -18.45 -0.07
N ILE A 152 -13.32 -18.19 -0.22
CA ILE A 152 -12.57 -17.13 0.45
C ILE A 152 -12.18 -16.09 -0.60
N MET A 153 -12.40 -14.81 -0.31
CA MET A 153 -12.12 -13.68 -1.20
C MET A 153 -11.52 -12.51 -0.43
N LEU A 154 -10.86 -11.65 -1.18
CA LEU A 154 -10.52 -10.30 -0.76
C LEU A 154 -11.61 -9.30 -1.22
N PRO A 155 -11.62 -8.06 -0.69
CA PRO A 155 -12.67 -7.08 -1.03
C PRO A 155 -12.84 -6.83 -2.53
N LYS A 156 -11.73 -6.57 -3.28
CA LYS A 156 -11.84 -6.35 -4.73
C LYS A 156 -12.22 -7.62 -5.50
N ASP A 157 -11.85 -8.81 -5.00
CA ASP A 157 -12.21 -10.08 -5.63
C ASP A 157 -13.71 -10.29 -5.61
N TYR A 158 -14.38 -9.83 -4.55
CA TYR A 158 -15.84 -9.84 -4.49
C TYR A 158 -16.46 -8.99 -5.61
N LEU A 159 -15.90 -7.81 -5.91
CA LEU A 159 -16.35 -7.00 -7.05
C LEU A 159 -16.08 -7.71 -8.39
N THR A 160 -14.91 -8.29 -8.59
CA THR A 160 -14.57 -9.07 -9.79
C THR A 160 -15.53 -10.24 -9.98
N TYR A 161 -15.87 -10.93 -8.87
CA TYR A 161 -16.85 -12.00 -8.87
C TYR A 161 -18.26 -11.50 -9.25
N LYS A 162 -18.71 -10.37 -8.69
CA LYS A 162 -20.02 -9.77 -9.02
C LYS A 162 -20.09 -9.32 -10.49
N LEU A 163 -18.97 -8.90 -11.06
CA LEU A 163 -18.88 -8.48 -12.46
C LEU A 163 -18.89 -9.68 -13.43
N THR A 164 -18.18 -10.76 -13.10
CA THR A 164 -17.84 -11.84 -14.04
C THR A 164 -18.41 -13.21 -13.70
N GLY A 165 -18.83 -13.43 -12.46
CA GLY A 165 -19.15 -14.76 -11.94
C GLY A 165 -17.94 -15.65 -11.69
N VAL A 166 -16.72 -15.15 -11.89
CA VAL A 166 -15.49 -15.92 -11.73
C VAL A 166 -14.86 -15.66 -10.37
N HIS A 167 -14.58 -16.73 -9.63
CA HIS A 167 -13.88 -16.70 -8.35
C HIS A 167 -12.36 -16.54 -8.60
N ALA A 168 -11.86 -15.33 -8.61
CA ALA A 168 -10.51 -14.94 -9.00
C ALA A 168 -9.85 -14.02 -7.99
N CYS A 169 -8.52 -14.11 -7.85
CA CYS A 169 -7.66 -13.18 -7.12
C CYS A 169 -6.39 -12.94 -7.92
N ASP A 170 -5.78 -11.77 -7.81
CA ASP A 170 -4.47 -11.52 -8.37
C ASP A 170 -3.35 -11.78 -7.36
N TYR A 171 -2.13 -11.99 -7.88
CA TYR A 171 -0.98 -12.30 -7.04
C TYR A 171 -0.60 -11.17 -6.08
N SER A 172 -0.79 -9.89 -6.46
CA SER A 172 -0.38 -8.77 -5.62
C SER A 172 -1.23 -8.68 -4.35
N ASP A 173 -2.54 -8.84 -4.49
CA ASP A 173 -3.48 -8.81 -3.35
C ASP A 173 -3.41 -10.11 -2.54
N ALA A 174 -3.32 -11.26 -3.21
CA ALA A 174 -3.13 -12.57 -2.57
C ALA A 174 -1.88 -12.63 -1.68
N SER A 175 -0.82 -11.90 -2.04
CA SER A 175 0.40 -11.80 -1.23
C SER A 175 0.15 -11.28 0.18
N GLY A 176 -0.84 -10.41 0.36
CA GLY A 176 -1.23 -9.84 1.66
C GLY A 176 -2.12 -10.75 2.51
N MET A 177 -2.49 -11.92 2.03
CA MET A 177 -3.31 -12.87 2.78
C MET A 177 -2.52 -13.68 3.82
N LEU A 178 -1.18 -13.77 3.69
CA LEU A 178 -0.32 -14.74 4.41
C LEU A 178 -0.69 -16.20 4.07
N LEU A 179 -1.22 -16.44 2.89
CA LEU A 179 -1.63 -17.75 2.37
C LEU A 179 -0.96 -18.10 1.06
N LEU A 180 -0.31 -17.12 0.41
CA LEU A 180 0.38 -17.28 -0.85
C LEU A 180 1.87 -17.59 -0.63
N ASP A 181 2.39 -18.60 -1.31
CA ASP A 181 3.83 -18.77 -1.57
C ASP A 181 4.22 -17.73 -2.64
N VAL A 182 4.65 -16.54 -2.17
CA VAL A 182 4.92 -15.38 -3.03
C VAL A 182 6.00 -15.67 -4.05
N GLN A 183 7.04 -16.40 -3.66
CA GLN A 183 8.15 -16.74 -4.55
C GLN A 183 7.69 -17.52 -5.78
N HIS A 184 6.80 -18.50 -5.59
CA HIS A 184 6.35 -19.40 -6.63
C HIS A 184 4.96 -19.06 -7.18
N LYS A 185 4.36 -17.95 -6.70
CA LYS A 185 3.03 -17.46 -7.12
C LYS A 185 1.97 -18.56 -7.10
N ARG A 186 1.82 -19.23 -5.95
CA ARG A 186 0.84 -20.30 -5.74
C ARG A 186 0.36 -20.31 -4.30
N TRP A 187 -0.78 -20.91 -4.03
CA TRP A 187 -1.25 -21.10 -2.66
C TRP A 187 -0.27 -21.97 -1.85
N SER A 188 0.05 -21.57 -0.64
CA SER A 188 0.90 -22.30 0.29
C SER A 188 0.06 -23.39 0.97
N LYS A 189 0.21 -24.64 0.56
CA LYS A 189 -0.57 -25.77 1.11
C LYS A 189 -0.46 -25.85 2.63
N GLU A 190 0.75 -25.71 3.16
CA GLU A 190 0.98 -25.79 4.61
C GLU A 190 0.31 -24.62 5.35
N MET A 191 0.29 -23.40 4.80
CA MET A 191 -0.44 -22.30 5.41
C MET A 191 -1.96 -22.51 5.37
N LEU A 192 -2.49 -23.06 4.28
CA LEU A 192 -3.90 -23.43 4.19
C LEU A 192 -4.27 -24.49 5.26
N GLU A 193 -3.44 -25.51 5.44
CA GLU A 193 -3.60 -26.53 6.49
C GLU A 193 -3.58 -25.93 7.89
N ILE A 194 -2.61 -25.04 8.19
CA ILE A 194 -2.53 -24.29 9.46
C ILE A 194 -3.82 -23.53 9.73
N CYS A 195 -4.39 -22.88 8.73
CA CYS A 195 -5.64 -22.12 8.83
C CYS A 195 -6.90 -23.01 8.83
N GLY A 196 -6.78 -24.31 8.50
CA GLY A 196 -7.89 -25.26 8.45
C GLY A 196 -8.78 -25.09 7.22
N VAL A 197 -8.22 -24.61 6.11
CA VAL A 197 -8.90 -24.44 4.82
C VAL A 197 -8.17 -25.21 3.73
N SER A 198 -8.82 -25.40 2.59
CA SER A 198 -8.29 -26.13 1.44
C SER A 198 -8.16 -25.24 0.20
N GLU A 199 -7.34 -25.67 -0.74
CA GLU A 199 -7.14 -24.95 -2.01
C GLU A 199 -8.43 -24.80 -2.82
N SER A 200 -9.38 -25.74 -2.67
CA SER A 200 -10.69 -25.67 -3.34
C SER A 200 -11.58 -24.50 -2.86
N GLN A 201 -11.28 -23.94 -1.68
CA GLN A 201 -11.97 -22.76 -1.13
C GLN A 201 -11.29 -21.46 -1.58
N MET A 202 -10.07 -21.55 -2.16
CA MET A 202 -9.31 -20.39 -2.60
C MET A 202 -9.66 -19.99 -4.03
N PRO A 203 -9.56 -18.68 -4.38
CA PRO A 203 -9.79 -18.24 -5.74
C PRO A 203 -8.69 -18.73 -6.71
N LYS A 204 -9.02 -18.79 -7.98
CA LYS A 204 -8.02 -18.98 -9.05
C LYS A 204 -7.12 -17.75 -9.11
N LEU A 205 -5.82 -17.97 -9.20
CA LEU A 205 -4.81 -16.92 -9.26
C LEU A 205 -4.56 -16.44 -10.69
N PHE A 206 -4.36 -15.13 -10.83
CA PHE A 206 -4.10 -14.43 -12.09
C PHE A 206 -3.00 -13.39 -11.90
N GLU A 207 -2.35 -12.99 -12.99
CA GLU A 207 -1.63 -11.71 -13.00
C GLU A 207 -2.65 -10.56 -12.99
N SER A 208 -2.28 -9.42 -12.42
CA SER A 208 -3.21 -8.29 -12.20
C SER A 208 -3.84 -7.75 -13.48
N PHE A 209 -3.10 -7.83 -14.60
CA PHE A 209 -3.54 -7.38 -15.92
C PHE A 209 -4.23 -8.49 -16.75
N GLU A 210 -4.28 -9.73 -16.27
CA GLU A 210 -4.96 -10.81 -17.00
C GLU A 210 -6.47 -10.65 -16.97
N VAL A 211 -7.09 -10.94 -18.11
CA VAL A 211 -8.55 -10.94 -18.23
C VAL A 211 -9.12 -12.17 -17.53
N VAL A 212 -9.94 -11.93 -16.53
CA VAL A 212 -10.66 -12.97 -15.78
C VAL A 212 -11.88 -13.46 -16.55
N GLY A 213 -12.56 -12.55 -17.22
CA GLY A 213 -13.77 -12.81 -17.99
C GLY A 213 -14.36 -11.54 -18.59
N THR A 214 -15.58 -11.63 -19.07
CA THR A 214 -16.40 -10.48 -19.47
C THR A 214 -17.56 -10.31 -18.49
N LEU A 215 -18.28 -9.21 -18.58
CA LEU A 215 -19.44 -8.98 -17.73
C LEU A 215 -20.49 -10.09 -17.90
N THR A 216 -21.05 -10.53 -16.79
CA THR A 216 -22.27 -11.35 -16.83
C THR A 216 -23.42 -10.53 -17.42
N LYS A 217 -24.43 -11.20 -17.97
CA LYS A 217 -25.63 -10.52 -18.46
C LYS A 217 -26.30 -9.64 -17.41
N GLU A 218 -26.35 -10.11 -16.17
CA GLU A 218 -26.92 -9.37 -15.04
C GLU A 218 -26.10 -8.12 -14.72
N ALA A 219 -24.78 -8.25 -14.60
CA ALA A 219 -23.90 -7.12 -14.36
C ALA A 219 -23.95 -6.11 -15.49
N ALA A 220 -23.91 -6.54 -16.76
CA ALA A 220 -24.00 -5.69 -17.92
C ALA A 220 -25.29 -4.86 -17.94
N GLN A 221 -26.44 -5.50 -17.70
CA GLN A 221 -27.73 -4.84 -17.62
C GLN A 221 -27.78 -3.83 -16.47
N THR A 222 -27.29 -4.22 -15.30
CA THR A 222 -27.31 -3.38 -14.09
C THR A 222 -26.44 -2.13 -14.25
N LEU A 223 -25.29 -2.27 -14.90
CA LEU A 223 -24.32 -1.18 -15.09
C LEU A 223 -24.57 -0.36 -16.37
N GLY A 224 -25.45 -0.82 -17.26
CA GLY A 224 -25.68 -0.18 -18.57
C GLY A 224 -24.50 -0.32 -19.54
N LEU A 225 -23.77 -1.43 -19.45
CA LEU A 225 -22.58 -1.72 -20.25
C LEU A 225 -22.81 -2.93 -21.19
N PRO A 226 -22.06 -3.05 -22.29
CA PRO A 226 -22.05 -4.26 -23.11
C PRO A 226 -21.50 -5.50 -22.36
N GLU A 227 -22.06 -6.69 -22.62
CA GLU A 227 -21.55 -7.95 -22.08
C GLU A 227 -20.11 -8.27 -22.55
N THR A 228 -19.63 -7.60 -23.62
CA THR A 228 -18.28 -7.77 -24.17
C THR A 228 -17.18 -7.05 -23.42
N VAL A 229 -17.53 -6.21 -22.44
CA VAL A 229 -16.54 -5.49 -21.61
C VAL A 229 -15.71 -6.51 -20.82
N LYS A 230 -14.41 -6.44 -21.03
CA LYS A 230 -13.44 -7.32 -20.35
C LYS A 230 -13.19 -6.84 -18.91
N VAL A 231 -13.04 -7.77 -17.98
CA VAL A 231 -12.67 -7.49 -16.60
C VAL A 231 -11.33 -8.15 -16.31
N VAL A 232 -10.36 -7.36 -15.86
CA VAL A 232 -9.05 -7.89 -15.42
C VAL A 232 -9.08 -8.22 -13.93
N ALA A 233 -8.13 -9.02 -13.47
CA ALA A 233 -8.05 -9.43 -12.06
C ALA A 233 -7.87 -8.24 -11.12
N GLY A 234 -7.23 -7.17 -11.59
CA GLY A 234 -6.96 -6.00 -10.77
C GLY A 234 -5.80 -6.21 -9.82
N ALA A 235 -5.67 -5.35 -8.81
CA ALA A 235 -4.54 -5.41 -7.87
C ALA A 235 -4.94 -4.96 -6.46
N GLY A 236 -4.15 -5.32 -5.45
CA GLY A 236 -4.20 -4.64 -4.15
C GLY A 236 -3.94 -3.14 -4.32
N ASP A 237 -4.54 -2.31 -3.49
CA ASP A 237 -4.52 -0.85 -3.63
C ASP A 237 -3.10 -0.27 -3.75
N ASN A 238 -2.14 -0.76 -2.96
CA ASN A 238 -0.76 -0.30 -3.02
C ASN A 238 -0.08 -0.63 -4.36
N ALA A 239 -0.29 -1.85 -4.89
CA ALA A 239 0.25 -2.25 -6.18
C ALA A 239 -0.43 -1.51 -7.34
N ALA A 240 -1.75 -1.30 -7.26
CA ALA A 240 -2.48 -0.49 -8.24
C ALA A 240 -1.99 0.97 -8.22
N ALA A 241 -1.80 1.58 -7.03
CA ALA A 241 -1.24 2.92 -6.90
C ALA A 241 0.18 3.00 -7.47
N ALA A 242 0.99 1.97 -7.27
CA ALA A 242 2.33 1.89 -7.84
C ALA A 242 2.28 1.92 -9.38
N VAL A 243 1.39 1.14 -10.00
CA VAL A 243 1.16 1.18 -11.45
C VAL A 243 0.71 2.57 -11.89
N GLY A 244 -0.27 3.16 -11.21
CA GLY A 244 -0.80 4.49 -11.53
C GLY A 244 0.19 5.63 -11.39
N THR A 245 1.28 5.44 -10.64
CA THR A 245 2.39 6.40 -10.49
C THR A 245 3.63 6.03 -11.29
N GLY A 246 3.57 4.98 -12.12
CA GLY A 246 4.71 4.53 -12.92
C GLY A 246 5.79 3.83 -12.11
N THR A 247 5.47 3.33 -10.92
CA THR A 247 6.40 2.59 -10.05
C THR A 247 6.35 1.12 -10.43
N VAL A 248 6.99 0.77 -11.52
CA VAL A 248 7.01 -0.56 -12.14
C VAL A 248 8.42 -0.90 -12.63
N GLY A 249 8.64 -2.19 -12.94
CA GLY A 249 9.94 -2.68 -13.43
C GLY A 249 11.03 -2.71 -12.34
N ALA A 250 12.22 -3.09 -12.76
CA ALA A 250 13.36 -3.23 -11.84
C ALA A 250 13.81 -1.89 -11.25
N GLY A 251 13.76 -1.75 -9.94
CA GLY A 251 14.18 -0.55 -9.20
C GLY A 251 13.21 0.63 -9.25
N GLY A 252 12.00 0.46 -9.81
CA GLY A 252 10.93 1.43 -9.65
C GLY A 252 10.65 1.67 -8.16
N CYS A 253 10.57 2.93 -7.73
CA CYS A 253 10.38 3.27 -6.33
C CYS A 253 9.36 4.41 -6.18
N ASN A 254 8.55 4.34 -5.14
CA ASN A 254 7.66 5.42 -4.72
C ASN A 254 7.72 5.60 -3.21
N ILE A 255 7.84 6.85 -2.79
CA ILE A 255 7.77 7.26 -1.39
C ILE A 255 6.50 8.07 -1.19
N SER A 256 5.61 7.61 -0.31
CA SER A 256 4.42 8.37 0.08
C SER A 256 4.63 9.01 1.44
N LEU A 257 4.47 10.34 1.51
CA LEU A 257 4.62 11.16 2.71
C LEU A 257 3.24 11.66 3.15
N GLY A 258 2.42 10.73 3.64
CA GLY A 258 1.14 11.02 4.29
C GLY A 258 1.26 11.13 5.80
N THR A 259 0.17 10.98 6.54
CA THR A 259 0.18 10.84 8.02
C THR A 259 1.20 9.79 8.43
N SER A 260 1.09 8.60 7.87
CA SER A 260 2.12 7.56 7.84
C SER A 260 2.98 7.70 6.58
N GLY A 261 4.12 7.01 6.54
CA GLY A 261 4.99 6.93 5.36
C GLY A 261 5.00 5.53 4.79
N THR A 262 5.12 5.43 3.46
CA THR A 262 5.40 4.15 2.83
C THR A 262 6.53 4.30 1.82
N ILE A 263 7.33 3.24 1.69
CA ILE A 263 8.25 3.07 0.58
C ILE A 263 7.87 1.79 -0.16
N PHE A 264 7.64 1.92 -1.46
CA PHE A 264 7.31 0.82 -2.36
C PHE A 264 8.45 0.68 -3.37
N ILE A 265 9.02 -0.52 -3.49
CA ILE A 265 10.19 -0.78 -4.31
C ILE A 265 9.90 -1.96 -5.22
N SER A 266 9.74 -1.70 -6.52
CA SER A 266 9.51 -2.71 -7.54
C SER A 266 10.79 -3.46 -7.89
N SER A 267 10.67 -4.76 -8.15
CA SER A 267 11.77 -5.64 -8.53
C SER A 267 11.31 -6.70 -9.54
N ASP A 268 12.16 -7.01 -10.49
CA ASP A 268 11.99 -8.13 -11.43
C ASP A 268 12.37 -9.48 -10.80
N LYS A 269 12.97 -9.45 -9.60
CA LYS A 269 13.42 -10.64 -8.87
C LYS A 269 12.76 -10.73 -7.51
N PHE A 270 12.43 -11.97 -7.13
CA PHE A 270 12.00 -12.26 -5.76
C PHE A 270 13.12 -11.95 -4.77
N GLY A 271 12.76 -11.28 -3.67
CA GLY A 271 13.65 -11.02 -2.55
C GLY A 271 12.85 -10.91 -1.26
N VAL A 272 13.42 -11.42 -0.18
CA VAL A 272 12.89 -11.27 1.18
C VAL A 272 14.03 -10.97 2.13
N ASP A 273 13.84 -9.97 2.98
CA ASP A 273 14.81 -9.68 4.04
C ASP A 273 14.75 -10.77 5.11
N PRO A 274 15.89 -11.34 5.54
CA PRO A 274 15.93 -12.37 6.59
C PRO A 274 15.23 -11.96 7.90
N ASN A 275 15.16 -10.66 8.19
CA ASN A 275 14.48 -10.14 9.39
C ASN A 275 13.02 -9.78 9.13
N ASN A 276 12.50 -9.95 7.90
CA ASN A 276 11.17 -9.50 7.47
C ASN A 276 10.91 -8.02 7.83
N ALA A 277 11.91 -7.18 7.68
CA ALA A 277 11.84 -5.75 7.94
C ALA A 277 10.90 -5.03 6.95
N LEU A 278 10.80 -5.54 5.72
CA LEU A 278 9.87 -5.12 4.69
C LEU A 278 8.94 -6.25 4.31
N HIS A 279 7.71 -5.90 3.89
CA HIS A 279 6.83 -6.87 3.23
C HIS A 279 7.39 -7.23 1.86
N ALA A 280 7.33 -8.51 1.50
CA ALA A 280 7.72 -9.02 0.18
C ALA A 280 6.49 -9.60 -0.51
N PHE A 281 6.01 -8.94 -1.55
CA PHE A 281 4.78 -9.28 -2.27
C PHE A 281 5.03 -9.42 -3.77
N ALA A 282 4.15 -10.10 -4.48
CA ALA A 282 4.07 -10.01 -5.93
C ALA A 282 3.59 -8.60 -6.32
N HIS A 283 4.05 -8.11 -7.47
CA HIS A 283 3.65 -6.81 -7.99
C HIS A 283 2.68 -6.95 -9.16
N ALA A 284 1.87 -5.91 -9.39
CA ALA A 284 0.87 -5.86 -10.44
C ALA A 284 1.44 -5.77 -11.86
N ASP A 285 2.74 -5.59 -12.02
CA ASP A 285 3.44 -5.60 -13.31
C ASP A 285 3.96 -6.97 -13.75
N GLY A 286 3.70 -8.01 -12.94
CA GLY A 286 4.18 -9.36 -13.16
C GLY A 286 5.47 -9.70 -12.40
N GLY A 287 6.10 -8.73 -11.76
CA GLY A 287 7.28 -8.88 -10.90
C GLY A 287 6.95 -9.05 -9.43
N TYR A 288 7.80 -8.47 -8.59
CA TYR A 288 7.70 -8.46 -7.13
C TYR A 288 7.89 -7.04 -6.61
N HIS A 289 7.57 -6.82 -5.34
CA HIS A 289 7.94 -5.59 -4.66
C HIS A 289 8.26 -5.82 -3.19
N LEU A 290 9.05 -4.91 -2.65
CA LEU A 290 9.23 -4.73 -1.22
C LEU A 290 8.47 -3.49 -0.77
N MET A 291 7.84 -3.55 0.40
CA MET A 291 7.13 -2.41 0.95
C MET A 291 7.46 -2.21 2.43
N GLY A 292 7.87 -1.00 2.77
CA GLY A 292 8.04 -0.54 4.14
C GLY A 292 6.92 0.42 4.55
N CYS A 293 6.43 0.29 5.78
CA CYS A 293 5.44 1.18 6.38
C CYS A 293 6.04 1.84 7.61
N MET A 294 6.11 3.17 7.60
CA MET A 294 6.37 4.00 8.77
C MET A 294 5.05 4.43 9.40
N LEU A 295 4.94 4.33 10.72
CA LEU A 295 3.71 4.70 11.42
C LEU A 295 3.53 6.22 11.54
N SER A 296 4.61 7.00 11.54
CA SER A 296 4.58 8.45 11.64
C SER A 296 5.54 9.08 10.64
N ALA A 297 5.03 9.81 9.65
CA ALA A 297 5.82 10.52 8.63
C ALA A 297 5.47 12.01 8.63
N ALA A 298 4.59 12.50 7.75
CA ALA A 298 4.19 13.90 7.77
C ALA A 298 3.45 14.28 9.07
N SER A 299 2.87 13.30 9.76
CA SER A 299 2.32 13.51 11.11
C SER A 299 3.36 13.97 12.15
N CYS A 300 4.65 13.64 11.99
CA CYS A 300 5.70 14.12 12.87
C CYS A 300 5.87 15.65 12.74
N ASN A 301 5.91 16.17 11.51
CA ASN A 301 5.98 17.60 11.27
C ASN A 301 4.69 18.31 11.73
N LYS A 302 3.53 17.70 11.46
CA LYS A 302 2.25 18.22 11.94
C LYS A 302 2.20 18.30 13.46
N TRP A 303 2.57 17.22 14.15
CA TRP A 303 2.62 17.17 15.61
C TRP A 303 3.57 18.23 16.17
N LEU A 304 4.79 18.37 15.62
CA LEU A 304 5.73 19.40 16.09
C LEU A 304 5.12 20.80 15.93
N CYS A 305 4.60 21.13 14.74
CA CYS A 305 4.06 22.46 14.47
C CYS A 305 2.79 22.76 15.29
N GLU A 306 1.79 21.90 15.24
CA GLU A 306 0.49 22.17 15.85
C GLU A 306 0.51 22.00 17.38
N GLU A 307 1.13 20.92 17.89
CA GLU A 307 1.08 20.60 19.32
C GLU A 307 2.21 21.25 20.13
N ILE A 308 3.40 21.38 19.59
CA ILE A 308 4.55 21.92 20.32
C ILE A 308 4.76 23.40 20.01
N LEU A 309 4.82 23.76 18.72
CA LEU A 309 5.10 25.12 18.27
C LEU A 309 3.84 26.00 18.18
N LYS A 310 2.65 25.41 18.29
CA LYS A 310 1.33 26.08 18.28
C LYS A 310 1.08 26.91 17.02
N THR A 311 1.42 26.36 15.85
CA THR A 311 1.21 26.99 14.55
C THR A 311 0.71 25.98 13.53
N SER A 312 -0.06 26.44 12.55
CA SER A 312 -0.44 25.68 11.34
C SER A 312 0.27 26.18 10.08
N ASP A 313 1.17 27.15 10.21
CA ASP A 313 1.98 27.67 9.11
C ASP A 313 3.25 26.82 8.92
N PHE A 314 3.07 25.64 8.32
CA PHE A 314 4.17 24.73 8.03
C PHE A 314 5.24 25.33 7.11
N ALA A 315 4.84 26.17 6.16
CA ALA A 315 5.76 26.81 5.23
C ALA A 315 6.59 27.90 5.94
N GLY A 316 5.96 28.69 6.79
CA GLY A 316 6.64 29.71 7.60
C GLY A 316 7.66 29.09 8.56
N GLU A 317 7.35 27.96 9.18
CA GLU A 317 8.28 27.25 10.07
C GLU A 317 9.50 26.68 9.33
N GLN A 318 9.42 26.47 8.02
CA GLN A 318 10.53 26.01 7.18
C GLN A 318 11.34 27.15 6.58
N ALA A 319 10.85 28.40 6.60
CA ALA A 319 11.46 29.53 5.91
C ALA A 319 12.86 29.90 6.42
N ASP A 320 13.13 29.66 7.71
CA ASP A 320 14.44 29.94 8.31
C ASP A 320 15.48 28.81 8.12
N ILE A 321 15.07 27.71 7.49
CA ILE A 321 15.97 26.61 7.14
C ILE A 321 16.59 26.91 5.78
N THR A 322 17.73 27.59 5.78
CA THR A 322 18.45 27.94 4.55
C THR A 322 19.29 26.77 4.03
N ASP A 323 19.70 26.86 2.76
CA ASP A 323 20.52 25.83 2.11
C ASP A 323 21.84 25.55 2.84
N GLU A 324 22.44 26.58 3.43
CA GLU A 324 23.68 26.45 4.21
C GLU A 324 23.53 25.63 5.48
N LYS A 325 22.31 25.61 6.06
CA LYS A 325 22.02 24.83 7.26
C LYS A 325 21.78 23.35 6.98
N LEU A 326 21.48 22.99 5.72
CA LEU A 326 21.21 21.61 5.37
C LEU A 326 22.46 20.73 5.55
N GLY A 327 22.27 19.61 6.27
CA GLY A 327 23.36 18.71 6.59
C GLY A 327 24.28 19.16 7.74
N GLU A 328 24.03 20.34 8.34
CA GLU A 328 24.84 20.92 9.43
C GLU A 328 24.13 20.92 10.80
N ASN A 329 22.88 20.47 10.87
CA ASN A 329 22.11 20.44 12.12
C ASN A 329 22.74 19.47 13.14
N HIS A 330 22.94 19.90 14.37
CA HIS A 330 23.44 19.06 15.46
C HIS A 330 22.33 18.28 16.17
N VAL A 331 21.05 18.66 15.95
CA VAL A 331 19.89 17.99 16.51
C VAL A 331 19.46 16.82 15.63
N TYR A 332 19.10 15.72 16.23
CA TYR A 332 18.51 14.53 15.61
C TYR A 332 17.13 14.26 16.18
N PHE A 333 16.27 13.68 15.37
CA PHE A 333 14.93 13.24 15.79
C PHE A 333 14.66 11.81 15.34
N LEU A 334 14.28 10.93 16.28
CA LEU A 334 13.70 9.62 15.97
C LEU A 334 12.18 9.81 15.78
N PRO A 335 11.61 9.49 14.59
CA PRO A 335 10.21 9.81 14.28
C PRO A 335 9.18 8.79 14.80
N TYR A 336 9.50 8.02 15.82
CA TYR A 336 8.72 6.85 16.26
C TYR A 336 7.60 7.22 17.26
N LEU A 337 6.80 8.25 16.95
CA LEU A 337 5.74 8.76 17.84
C LEU A 337 4.67 7.72 18.20
N MET A 338 4.42 6.75 17.31
CA MET A 338 3.42 5.70 17.44
C MET A 338 4.03 4.30 17.58
N GLY A 339 5.28 4.20 18.03
CA GLY A 339 6.08 3.01 17.76
C GLY A 339 6.53 2.99 16.29
N GLU A 340 7.12 1.88 15.84
CA GLU A 340 7.50 1.77 14.44
C GLU A 340 7.33 0.34 13.90
N ARG A 341 6.92 0.25 12.63
CA ARG A 341 6.85 -1.01 11.90
C ARG A 341 8.13 -1.24 11.10
N SER A 342 8.25 -0.68 9.93
CA SER A 342 9.43 -0.91 9.07
C SER A 342 10.54 0.11 9.31
N PRO A 343 11.80 -0.34 9.36
CA PRO A 343 12.25 -1.74 9.34
C PRO A 343 12.45 -2.37 10.71
N ILE A 344 12.20 -1.65 11.82
CA ILE A 344 12.61 -2.07 13.16
C ILE A 344 11.61 -2.97 13.90
N ASN A 345 10.33 -2.97 13.48
CA ASN A 345 9.24 -3.75 14.08
C ASN A 345 9.19 -3.67 15.62
N ASP A 346 9.22 -2.44 16.16
CA ASP A 346 9.22 -2.18 17.60
C ASP A 346 8.07 -1.24 17.99
N THR A 347 7.05 -1.78 18.63
CA THR A 347 5.90 -1.02 19.13
C THR A 347 6.24 -0.16 20.36
N ASN A 348 7.36 -0.42 21.02
CA ASN A 348 7.83 0.35 22.17
C ASN A 348 8.71 1.55 21.81
N ALA A 349 9.20 1.62 20.56
CA ALA A 349 9.96 2.76 20.09
C ALA A 349 9.17 4.07 20.26
N ARG A 350 9.85 5.16 20.62
CA ARG A 350 9.23 6.48 20.85
C ARG A 350 9.99 7.60 20.16
N GLY A 351 9.25 8.67 19.84
CA GLY A 351 9.82 9.92 19.33
C GLY A 351 10.84 10.50 20.32
N THR A 352 12.01 10.88 19.81
CA THR A 352 13.10 11.35 20.68
C THR A 352 13.93 12.41 19.97
N PHE A 353 14.09 13.57 20.60
CA PHE A 353 15.11 14.55 20.20
C PHE A 353 16.40 14.30 20.98
N THR A 354 17.54 14.47 20.30
CA THR A 354 18.87 14.39 20.91
C THR A 354 19.84 15.38 20.27
N GLY A 355 20.89 15.77 20.98
CA GLY A 355 21.90 16.73 20.50
C GLY A 355 21.53 18.19 20.71
N MET A 356 20.47 18.51 21.46
CA MET A 356 20.09 19.89 21.76
C MET A 356 21.12 20.59 22.67
N THR A 357 21.34 21.87 22.41
CA THR A 357 22.20 22.78 23.17
C THR A 357 21.42 24.05 23.54
N MET A 358 22.02 24.96 24.30
CA MET A 358 21.36 26.20 24.70
C MET A 358 21.02 27.14 23.55
N ASP A 359 21.67 26.99 22.41
CA ASP A 359 21.48 27.79 21.19
C ASP A 359 20.60 27.07 20.14
N THR A 360 20.06 25.88 20.47
CA THR A 360 19.13 25.17 19.58
C THR A 360 17.90 26.04 19.32
N SER A 361 17.70 26.36 18.04
CA SER A 361 16.60 27.18 17.57
C SER A 361 15.35 26.38 17.23
N ARG A 362 14.24 27.07 17.06
CA ARG A 362 12.98 26.53 16.55
C ARG A 362 13.16 25.89 15.18
N ALA A 363 13.93 26.54 14.27
CA ALA A 363 14.23 26.02 12.96
C ALA A 363 15.06 24.74 13.01
N ASP A 364 15.97 24.58 13.96
CA ASP A 364 16.77 23.35 14.14
C ASP A 364 15.89 22.18 14.54
N LEU A 365 14.84 22.38 15.34
CA LEU A 365 13.88 21.33 15.70
C LEU A 365 13.02 20.92 14.51
N VAL A 366 12.53 21.87 13.71
CA VAL A 366 11.77 21.59 12.49
C VAL A 366 12.64 20.82 11.49
N GLN A 367 13.86 21.29 11.26
CA GLN A 367 14.81 20.61 10.37
C GLN A 367 15.11 19.18 10.85
N ALA A 368 15.33 18.98 12.15
CA ALA A 368 15.58 17.67 12.73
C ALA A 368 14.42 16.67 12.48
N VAL A 369 13.16 17.15 12.55
CA VAL A 369 11.98 16.33 12.27
C VAL A 369 11.92 15.94 10.78
N LEU A 370 12.12 16.91 9.88
CA LEU A 370 12.13 16.64 8.43
C LEU A 370 13.23 15.65 8.04
N GLU A 371 14.44 15.84 8.59
CA GLU A 371 15.58 14.95 8.39
C GLU A 371 15.38 13.57 9.02
N GLY A 372 14.84 13.51 10.24
CA GLY A 372 14.58 12.26 10.95
C GLY A 372 13.61 11.32 10.21
N VAL A 373 12.55 11.88 9.63
CA VAL A 373 11.63 11.11 8.77
C VAL A 373 12.35 10.61 7.52
N ALA A 374 13.18 11.43 6.89
CA ALA A 374 13.94 11.03 5.71
C ALA A 374 14.96 9.92 6.03
N PHE A 375 15.65 10.01 7.17
CA PHE A 375 16.59 8.98 7.62
C PHE A 375 15.88 7.64 7.92
N ALA A 376 14.71 7.69 8.56
CA ALA A 376 13.96 6.48 8.86
C ALA A 376 13.39 5.79 7.59
N ILE A 377 12.97 6.56 6.58
CA ILE A 377 12.64 6.01 5.24
C ILE A 377 13.89 5.38 4.60
N ARG A 378 15.06 6.04 4.75
CA ARG A 378 16.31 5.51 4.22
C ARG A 378 16.68 4.16 4.85
N ASP A 379 16.36 3.89 6.11
CA ASP A 379 16.59 2.59 6.72
C ASP A 379 15.92 1.46 5.92
N SER A 380 14.68 1.65 5.45
CA SER A 380 14.00 0.70 4.57
C SER A 380 14.63 0.62 3.17
N PHE A 381 15.11 1.73 2.64
CA PHE A 381 15.83 1.80 1.38
C PHE A 381 17.14 1.00 1.42
N GLU A 382 17.89 1.07 2.54
CA GLU A 382 19.12 0.31 2.74
C GLU A 382 18.86 -1.21 2.84
N VAL A 383 17.70 -1.62 3.39
CA VAL A 383 17.30 -3.04 3.37
C VAL A 383 17.18 -3.54 1.92
N ALA A 384 16.47 -2.82 1.06
CA ALA A 384 16.33 -3.20 -0.36
C ALA A 384 17.68 -3.26 -1.07
N LYS A 385 18.57 -2.29 -0.82
CA LYS A 385 19.94 -2.27 -1.38
C LYS A 385 20.75 -3.47 -0.91
N SER A 386 20.61 -3.90 0.33
CA SER A 386 21.28 -5.10 0.85
C SER A 386 20.86 -6.38 0.14
N LEU A 387 19.66 -6.41 -0.45
CA LEU A 387 19.15 -7.50 -1.29
C LEU A 387 19.57 -7.39 -2.76
N GLY A 388 20.42 -6.42 -3.08
CA GLY A 388 20.95 -6.21 -4.43
C GLY A 388 20.00 -5.45 -5.37
N ILE A 389 18.95 -4.79 -4.84
CA ILE A 389 18.04 -3.97 -5.62
C ILE A 389 18.64 -2.58 -5.78
N ALA A 390 18.95 -2.19 -7.02
CA ALA A 390 19.37 -0.85 -7.36
C ALA A 390 18.15 0.05 -7.53
N ILE A 391 18.13 1.20 -6.86
CA ILE A 391 17.05 2.18 -6.94
C ILE A 391 17.64 3.47 -7.52
N PRO A 392 17.50 3.71 -8.84
CA PRO A 392 18.15 4.84 -9.50
C PRO A 392 17.43 6.17 -9.27
N ARG A 393 16.14 6.15 -8.98
CA ARG A 393 15.26 7.28 -8.72
C ARG A 393 14.00 6.85 -7.98
N SER A 394 13.26 7.78 -7.41
CA SER A 394 11.99 7.48 -6.76
C SER A 394 10.93 8.52 -7.13
N ASN A 395 9.70 8.07 -7.30
CA ASN A 395 8.55 8.97 -7.22
C ASN A 395 8.31 9.37 -5.77
N VAL A 396 7.73 10.55 -5.57
CA VAL A 396 7.31 11.02 -4.25
C VAL A 396 5.90 11.62 -4.33
N CYS A 397 5.06 11.28 -3.37
CA CYS A 397 3.67 11.74 -3.31
C CYS A 397 3.22 12.01 -1.86
N GLY A 398 1.97 12.43 -1.70
CA GLY A 398 1.39 12.74 -0.40
C GLY A 398 1.59 14.19 0.04
N GLY A 399 0.97 14.55 1.19
CA GLY A 399 0.97 15.94 1.67
C GLY A 399 2.35 16.50 1.97
N GLY A 400 3.25 15.68 2.53
CA GLY A 400 4.64 16.06 2.83
C GLY A 400 5.46 16.36 1.57
N ALA A 401 5.18 15.68 0.46
CA ALA A 401 5.86 15.88 -0.81
C ALA A 401 5.62 17.27 -1.43
N LYS A 402 4.61 18.01 -0.98
CA LYS A 402 4.34 19.39 -1.42
C LYS A 402 5.41 20.38 -0.98
N SER A 403 6.18 20.09 0.11
CA SER A 403 7.27 20.92 0.55
C SER A 403 8.52 20.74 -0.35
N PRO A 404 8.98 21.81 -1.06
CA PRO A 404 10.21 21.76 -1.84
C PRO A 404 11.44 21.48 -0.98
N LEU A 405 11.49 22.05 0.23
CA LEU A 405 12.55 21.80 1.18
C LEU A 405 12.63 20.33 1.58
N TRP A 406 11.49 19.72 1.88
CA TRP A 406 11.47 18.31 2.29
C TRP A 406 11.88 17.38 1.16
N ARG A 407 11.42 17.65 -0.08
CA ARG A 407 11.92 16.91 -1.27
C ARG A 407 13.44 17.05 -1.45
N LYS A 408 14.00 18.26 -1.23
CA LYS A 408 15.44 18.48 -1.29
C LYS A 408 16.18 17.67 -0.22
N ILE A 409 15.68 17.66 1.01
CA ILE A 409 16.23 16.82 2.09
C ILE A 409 16.20 15.34 1.68
N PHE A 410 15.05 14.81 1.23
CA PHE A 410 14.92 13.42 0.82
C PHE A 410 15.85 13.07 -0.35
N ALA A 411 15.92 13.88 -1.40
CA ALA A 411 16.79 13.63 -2.55
C ALA A 411 18.26 13.48 -2.10
N ASN A 412 18.70 14.31 -1.18
CA ASN A 412 20.08 14.30 -0.69
C ASN A 412 20.34 13.24 0.38
N VAL A 413 19.36 12.92 1.24
CA VAL A 413 19.47 11.81 2.20
C VAL A 413 19.54 10.46 1.47
N LEU A 414 18.78 10.29 0.40
CA LEU A 414 18.75 9.06 -0.39
C LEU A 414 19.82 9.03 -1.48
N GLY A 415 20.33 10.19 -1.90
CA GLY A 415 21.32 10.33 -2.97
C GLY A 415 20.77 10.01 -4.36
N ILE A 416 19.47 10.20 -4.59
CA ILE A 416 18.79 9.92 -5.85
C ILE A 416 17.82 11.04 -6.24
N PRO A 417 17.52 11.20 -7.56
CA PRO A 417 16.46 12.10 -8.01
C PRO A 417 15.09 11.68 -7.48
N LEU A 418 14.27 12.68 -7.13
CA LEU A 418 12.88 12.51 -6.72
C LEU A 418 11.95 13.15 -7.74
N ASP A 419 11.02 12.37 -8.27
CA ASP A 419 10.04 12.80 -9.25
C ASP A 419 8.66 13.00 -8.61
N MET A 420 8.01 14.10 -8.95
CA MET A 420 6.57 14.28 -8.74
C MET A 420 5.84 13.98 -10.05
N VAL A 421 4.86 13.09 -10.00
CA VAL A 421 4.02 12.78 -11.17
C VAL A 421 2.84 13.74 -11.27
N LYS A 422 2.34 13.98 -12.50
CA LYS A 422 1.21 14.88 -12.73
C LYS A 422 -0.12 14.32 -12.21
N THR A 423 -0.32 13.00 -12.26
CA THR A 423 -1.57 12.35 -11.92
C THR A 423 -1.50 11.76 -10.52
N GLU A 424 -2.32 12.28 -9.60
CA GLU A 424 -2.42 11.82 -8.21
C GLU A 424 -3.63 10.88 -7.97
N GLN A 425 -4.15 10.23 -9.04
CA GLN A 425 -5.37 9.42 -8.94
C GLN A 425 -5.14 7.96 -8.50
N GLY A 426 -3.90 7.64 -8.10
CA GLY A 426 -3.52 6.44 -7.36
C GLY A 426 -4.08 5.11 -7.88
N PRO A 427 -4.76 4.33 -7.00
CA PRO A 427 -5.19 2.97 -7.32
C PRO A 427 -6.17 2.87 -8.48
N GLY A 428 -7.12 3.81 -8.60
CA GLY A 428 -8.12 3.82 -9.67
C GLY A 428 -7.50 4.01 -11.05
N TYR A 429 -6.50 4.87 -11.16
CA TYR A 429 -5.78 5.10 -12.41
C TYR A 429 -4.94 3.87 -12.80
N GLY A 430 -4.21 3.30 -11.85
CA GLY A 430 -3.48 2.06 -12.06
C GLY A 430 -4.37 0.89 -12.46
N ALA A 431 -5.55 0.77 -11.85
CA ALA A 431 -6.54 -0.24 -12.21
C ALA A 431 -7.04 -0.08 -13.68
N ALA A 432 -7.27 1.16 -14.14
CA ALA A 432 -7.59 1.43 -15.53
C ALA A 432 -6.43 1.08 -16.47
N MET A 433 -5.18 1.36 -16.08
CA MET A 433 -4.00 0.97 -16.86
C MET A 433 -3.86 -0.55 -16.99
N LEU A 434 -4.13 -1.30 -15.91
CA LEU A 434 -4.17 -2.78 -15.95
C LEU A 434 -5.24 -3.28 -16.92
N ALA A 435 -6.43 -2.66 -16.95
CA ALA A 435 -7.48 -2.98 -17.91
C ALA A 435 -7.05 -2.68 -19.36
N MET A 436 -6.32 -1.59 -19.61
CA MET A 436 -5.77 -1.26 -20.92
C MET A 436 -4.81 -2.37 -21.41
N VAL A 437 -3.94 -2.86 -20.54
CA VAL A 437 -3.02 -3.95 -20.84
C VAL A 437 -3.79 -5.24 -21.13
N GLY A 438 -4.75 -5.62 -20.29
CA GLY A 438 -5.58 -6.80 -20.48
C GLY A 438 -6.44 -6.76 -21.75
N CYS A 439 -6.81 -5.57 -22.19
CA CYS A 439 -7.53 -5.37 -23.45
C CYS A 439 -6.59 -5.31 -24.69
N GLY A 440 -5.28 -5.34 -24.49
CA GLY A 440 -4.28 -5.34 -25.58
C GLY A 440 -3.96 -3.94 -26.12
N LYS A 441 -4.31 -2.87 -25.40
CA LYS A 441 -3.92 -1.49 -25.77
C LYS A 441 -2.42 -1.27 -25.63
N PHE A 442 -1.81 -1.86 -24.61
CA PHE A 442 -0.38 -1.91 -24.37
C PHE A 442 0.09 -3.35 -24.22
N ALA A 443 1.34 -3.62 -24.61
CA ALA A 443 1.91 -4.96 -24.54
C ALA A 443 2.31 -5.37 -23.11
N SER A 444 2.53 -4.39 -22.22
CA SER A 444 2.93 -4.62 -20.83
C SER A 444 2.52 -3.45 -19.94
N VAL A 445 2.51 -3.69 -18.63
CA VAL A 445 2.29 -2.64 -17.61
C VAL A 445 3.41 -1.59 -17.67
N GLN A 446 4.65 -1.99 -17.95
CA GLN A 446 5.78 -1.08 -18.14
C GLN A 446 5.53 -0.13 -19.32
N GLU A 447 5.10 -0.65 -20.47
CA GLU A 447 4.79 0.20 -21.63
C GLU A 447 3.64 1.19 -21.34
N ALA A 448 2.61 0.74 -20.63
CA ALA A 448 1.51 1.61 -20.22
C ALA A 448 2.03 2.74 -19.30
N ALA A 449 2.85 2.41 -18.31
CA ALA A 449 3.45 3.38 -17.40
C ALA A 449 4.33 4.40 -18.13
N ASP A 450 5.21 3.95 -19.03
CA ASP A 450 6.12 4.80 -19.79
C ASP A 450 5.37 5.81 -20.70
N LYS A 451 4.18 5.43 -21.16
CA LYS A 451 3.38 6.28 -22.07
C LYS A 451 2.37 7.18 -21.37
N LEU A 452 1.86 6.75 -20.21
CA LEU A 452 0.72 7.41 -19.58
C LEU A 452 1.10 8.20 -18.33
N VAL A 453 2.21 7.88 -17.67
CA VAL A 453 2.63 8.57 -16.45
C VAL A 453 3.65 9.65 -16.80
N GLU A 454 3.27 10.89 -16.55
CA GLU A 454 4.11 12.04 -16.82
C GLU A 454 4.72 12.61 -15.54
N VAL A 455 6.03 12.90 -15.57
CA VAL A 455 6.72 13.59 -14.49
C VAL A 455 6.42 15.10 -14.57
N ALA A 456 5.92 15.66 -13.46
CA ALA A 456 5.65 17.09 -13.35
C ALA A 456 6.89 17.90 -12.99
N SER A 457 7.74 17.37 -12.12
CA SER A 457 9.00 18.00 -11.68
C SER A 457 9.94 16.96 -11.09
N THR A 458 11.24 17.24 -11.16
CA THR A 458 12.31 16.43 -10.55
C THR A 458 13.11 17.28 -9.57
N THR A 459 13.42 16.71 -8.41
CA THR A 459 14.37 17.29 -7.45
C THR A 459 15.64 16.46 -7.48
N GLU A 460 16.72 17.05 -8.01
CA GLU A 460 18.02 16.39 -8.11
C GLU A 460 18.79 16.47 -6.79
N PRO A 461 19.57 15.43 -6.41
CA PRO A 461 20.51 15.51 -5.30
C PRO A 461 21.73 16.34 -5.67
N ASP A 462 22.29 17.04 -4.68
CA ASP A 462 23.60 17.70 -4.76
C ASP A 462 24.67 16.80 -4.12
N ALA A 463 25.79 16.56 -4.81
CA ALA A 463 26.79 15.61 -4.35
C ALA A 463 27.45 16.02 -3.03
N ALA A 464 27.68 17.32 -2.81
CA ALA A 464 28.29 17.81 -1.58
C ALA A 464 27.31 17.71 -0.40
N LEU A 465 26.05 18.05 -0.63
CA LEU A 465 25.01 17.92 0.39
C LEU A 465 24.69 16.44 0.71
N THR A 466 24.68 15.57 -0.29
CA THR A 466 24.52 14.11 -0.10
C THR A 466 25.64 13.56 0.80
N ALA A 467 26.87 13.99 0.61
CA ALA A 467 28.00 13.57 1.46
C ALA A 467 27.84 14.03 2.93
N LYS A 468 27.33 15.26 3.15
CA LYS A 468 26.99 15.73 4.51
C LYS A 468 25.89 14.87 5.15
N TYR A 469 24.82 14.56 4.41
CA TYR A 469 23.74 13.73 4.91
C TYR A 469 24.17 12.29 5.13
N GLU A 470 25.12 11.75 4.37
CA GLU A 470 25.67 10.43 4.63
C GLU A 470 26.33 10.38 6.03
N ALA A 471 27.15 11.36 6.37
CA ALA A 471 27.78 11.44 7.69
C ALA A 471 26.71 11.54 8.83
N ARG A 472 25.66 12.32 8.62
CA ARG A 472 24.56 12.45 9.58
C ARG A 472 23.77 11.17 9.71
N TYR A 473 23.46 10.49 8.61
CA TYR A 473 22.76 9.22 8.61
C TYR A 473 23.52 8.12 9.38
N GLN A 474 24.85 8.05 9.23
CA GLN A 474 25.67 7.11 9.99
C GLN A 474 25.60 7.35 11.52
N ASN A 475 25.37 8.60 11.94
CA ASN A 475 25.10 8.91 13.35
C ASN A 475 23.66 8.59 13.76
N PHE A 476 22.67 8.91 12.92
CA PHE A 476 21.26 8.59 13.16
C PHE A 476 21.03 7.11 13.44
N LYS A 477 21.67 6.23 12.68
CA LYS A 477 21.58 4.77 12.84
C LYS A 477 21.99 4.25 14.23
N LYS A 478 22.76 5.01 14.97
CA LYS A 478 23.23 4.65 16.34
C LYS A 478 22.18 4.93 17.40
N LEU A 479 21.19 5.79 17.12
CA LEU A 479 20.26 6.29 18.14
C LEU A 479 19.27 5.22 18.60
N TYR A 480 18.57 4.57 17.66
CA TYR A 480 17.59 3.55 18.05
C TYR A 480 18.23 2.39 18.82
N PRO A 481 19.37 1.78 18.40
CA PRO A 481 20.03 0.75 19.20
C PRO A 481 20.44 1.20 20.60
N ALA A 482 20.86 2.47 20.73
CA ALA A 482 21.24 3.01 22.04
C ALA A 482 20.03 3.27 22.98
N LEU A 483 18.85 3.43 22.44
CA LEU A 483 17.62 3.75 23.21
C LEU A 483 16.65 2.59 23.32
N LYS A 484 16.84 1.50 22.58
CA LYS A 484 15.92 0.36 22.52
C LYS A 484 15.58 -0.22 23.90
N ASP A 485 16.59 -0.46 24.71
CA ASP A 485 16.39 -1.02 26.06
C ASP A 485 15.67 -0.05 26.99
N PHE A 486 15.90 1.25 26.82
CA PHE A 486 15.18 2.29 27.55
C PHE A 486 13.70 2.30 27.14
N PHE A 487 13.39 2.23 25.86
CA PHE A 487 12.00 2.15 25.39
C PHE A 487 11.29 0.92 25.94
N ALA A 488 11.93 -0.24 25.89
CA ALA A 488 11.37 -1.49 26.42
C ALA A 488 11.09 -1.43 27.94
N ALA A 489 11.86 -0.64 28.67
CA ALA A 489 11.70 -0.50 30.13
C ALA A 489 10.66 0.57 30.54
N THR A 490 10.27 1.48 29.64
CA THR A 490 9.47 2.68 29.97
C THR A 490 8.09 2.72 29.33
N VAL A 491 7.75 1.75 28.45
CA VAL A 491 6.48 1.69 27.72
C VAL A 491 5.60 0.51 28.13
#